data_b0a051f4fb7a93a7b1d933a8bab716fb
#
_entry.id   b0a051f4fb7a93a7b1d933a8bab716fb
#
_cell.length_a   1.000
_cell.length_b   1.000
_cell.length_c   1.000
_cell.angle_alpha   90.00
_cell.angle_beta   90.00
_cell.angle_gamma   90.00
#
_symmetry.space_group_name_H-M   'P 1'
#
loop_
_entity.id
_entity.type
_entity.pdbx_description
1 polymer ?
#
loop_
_entity_poly.entity_id
_entity_poly.type
_entity_poly.pdbx_seq_one_letter_code
_entity_poly.pdbx_strand_id
1 'polypeptide(L)'
;MIVLDANAGVPMYEQVYEAVKVHIEQGLFRPGQRLPSIRAMAAQLGVSKITVEQAYLQLATEGYIQAHNRAPYEVLEIPQPLIGYYDGMTPINSTSDRTCGIVGNLGELKEDILLSVKPKSIAQSVTDTMEQKVEEIIAYRDKSTVCTANHALHKETNIQAAPILYNFATGAMDPEGFDFKRWKRFIGYALRDTKRLMTYGQLEGEPELRSALNQYLQQARGVRASAERVLVTSGTLNSLHMIASLLQRQGKSKVAIDRQSPSFAKAVWKDYGFSVLEVDTGVPQLIATLQAANVEVLYCMPSHGDSMGRIMTIQERTELLRWAQSQSAFIIEDDYDSELRYYGKPVLSLQGMDLQDCVIYMGTPSKVLPPSIRLSYLVLPVVLYEDFHKRRKAYGQSAGVLEQLAWAMYMDEGEWHKQIRRLRKHYLEKSKYFTSLLRHYLDDTYEVIDPEGGVYAGIRKAHNKGDVFRTRALKAGCDIKVIDRDESGIVEVLLSFSGIPTRDLERAVQVLAEAWKGL
;
A
#
# COMPACT_ATOMS: atom_id res chain seq x y z
N MET A 1 -22.15 17.04 -23.27
CA MET A 1 -20.92 17.45 -24.06
C MET A 1 -19.78 17.51 -23.07
N ILE A 2 -18.66 16.83 -23.35
CA ILE A 2 -17.46 16.88 -22.50
C ILE A 2 -16.78 18.24 -22.71
N VAL A 3 -16.61 18.99 -21.64
CA VAL A 3 -15.92 20.28 -21.62
C VAL A 3 -14.63 20.12 -20.82
N LEU A 4 -13.49 20.50 -21.41
CA LEU A 4 -12.18 20.44 -20.77
C LEU A 4 -11.70 21.85 -20.48
N ASP A 5 -11.04 22.05 -19.33
CA ASP A 5 -10.46 23.34 -18.94
C ASP A 5 -8.92 23.23 -18.87
N ALA A 6 -8.25 23.91 -19.79
CA ALA A 6 -6.79 23.94 -19.85
C ALA A 6 -6.14 24.65 -18.63
N ASN A 7 -6.91 25.48 -17.93
CA ASN A 7 -6.42 26.29 -16.80
C ASN A 7 -6.75 25.69 -15.43
N ALA A 8 -7.48 24.56 -15.38
CA ALA A 8 -7.92 23.93 -14.13
C ALA A 8 -6.79 23.32 -13.29
N GLY A 9 -5.52 23.34 -13.74
CA GLY A 9 -4.40 22.71 -13.03
C GLY A 9 -4.47 21.17 -12.95
N VAL A 10 -5.50 20.58 -13.56
CA VAL A 10 -5.73 19.12 -13.65
C VAL A 10 -5.26 18.64 -15.03
N PRO A 11 -4.43 17.57 -15.10
CA PRO A 11 -3.99 17.03 -16.39
C PRO A 11 -5.16 16.70 -17.33
N MET A 12 -4.99 16.98 -18.62
CA MET A 12 -6.05 16.77 -19.61
C MET A 12 -6.57 15.33 -19.67
N TYR A 13 -5.71 14.32 -19.49
CA TYR A 13 -6.15 12.93 -19.50
C TYR A 13 -7.07 12.60 -18.32
N GLU A 14 -6.84 13.23 -17.15
CA GLU A 14 -7.69 13.07 -15.98
C GLU A 14 -9.07 13.69 -16.19
N GLN A 15 -9.12 14.86 -16.85
CA GLN A 15 -10.40 15.50 -17.18
C GLN A 15 -11.20 14.65 -18.18
N VAL A 16 -10.54 14.07 -19.19
CA VAL A 16 -11.18 13.15 -20.13
C VAL A 16 -11.68 11.89 -19.43
N TYR A 17 -10.85 11.30 -18.56
CA TYR A 17 -11.21 10.14 -17.77
C TYR A 17 -12.45 10.40 -16.92
N GLU A 18 -12.44 11.46 -16.08
CA GLU A 18 -13.55 11.80 -15.19
C GLU A 18 -14.83 12.10 -15.98
N ALA A 19 -14.73 12.85 -17.07
CA ALA A 19 -15.90 13.18 -17.88
C ALA A 19 -16.54 11.94 -18.53
N VAL A 20 -15.74 11.02 -19.07
CA VAL A 20 -16.24 9.77 -19.66
C VAL A 20 -16.83 8.87 -18.57
N LYS A 21 -16.17 8.75 -17.42
CA LYS A 21 -16.64 8.00 -16.27
C LYS A 21 -17.99 8.49 -15.79
N VAL A 22 -18.14 9.79 -15.53
CA VAL A 22 -19.41 10.40 -15.13
C VAL A 22 -20.51 10.16 -16.17
N HIS A 23 -20.20 10.26 -17.47
CA HIS A 23 -21.17 9.98 -18.52
C HIS A 23 -21.62 8.51 -18.54
N ILE A 24 -20.73 7.56 -18.20
CA ILE A 24 -21.10 6.15 -18.05
C ILE A 24 -21.97 5.96 -16.80
N GLU A 25 -21.56 6.49 -15.65
CA GLU A 25 -22.31 6.40 -14.39
C GLU A 25 -23.69 7.03 -14.46
N GLN A 26 -23.84 8.11 -15.22
CA GLN A 26 -25.13 8.77 -15.47
C GLN A 26 -25.97 8.11 -16.60
N GLY A 27 -25.46 7.05 -17.22
CA GLY A 27 -26.14 6.34 -18.31
C GLY A 27 -26.18 7.12 -19.65
N LEU A 28 -25.41 8.19 -19.77
CA LEU A 28 -25.25 8.94 -21.05
C LEU A 28 -24.47 8.11 -22.08
N PHE A 29 -23.49 7.33 -21.63
CA PHE A 29 -22.93 6.22 -22.38
C PHE A 29 -23.51 4.93 -21.81
N ARG A 30 -24.28 4.20 -22.64
CA ARG A 30 -25.03 3.01 -22.20
C ARG A 30 -24.18 1.76 -22.25
N PRO A 31 -24.43 0.75 -21.38
CA PRO A 31 -23.81 -0.57 -21.51
C PRO A 31 -24.00 -1.15 -22.91
N GLY A 32 -22.93 -1.76 -23.46
CA GLY A 32 -22.86 -2.25 -24.84
C GLY A 32 -22.62 -1.17 -25.88
N GLN A 33 -22.63 0.11 -25.53
CA GLN A 33 -22.34 1.20 -26.46
C GLN A 33 -20.83 1.26 -26.75
N ARG A 34 -20.49 1.43 -28.02
CA ARG A 34 -19.11 1.67 -28.44
C ARG A 34 -18.75 3.13 -28.27
N LEU A 35 -17.67 3.39 -27.54
CA LEU A 35 -17.09 4.72 -27.42
C LEU A 35 -16.44 5.16 -28.75
N PRO A 36 -16.31 6.48 -29.01
CA PRO A 36 -15.51 6.98 -30.11
C PRO A 36 -14.10 6.40 -30.07
N SER A 37 -13.50 6.12 -31.24
CA SER A 37 -12.11 5.70 -31.27
C SER A 37 -11.20 6.74 -30.63
N ILE A 38 -10.03 6.35 -30.13
CA ILE A 38 -9.04 7.26 -29.54
C ILE A 38 -8.76 8.47 -30.45
N ARG A 39 -8.67 8.24 -31.77
CA ARG A 39 -8.47 9.31 -32.74
C ARG A 39 -9.69 10.25 -32.87
N ALA A 40 -10.88 9.67 -32.88
CA ALA A 40 -12.12 10.45 -32.98
C ALA A 40 -12.36 11.27 -31.71
N MET A 41 -12.20 10.70 -30.54
CA MET A 41 -12.35 11.39 -29.26
C MET A 41 -11.28 12.50 -29.12
N ALA A 42 -10.03 12.24 -29.49
CA ALA A 42 -8.96 13.24 -29.45
C ALA A 42 -9.27 14.44 -30.36
N ALA A 43 -9.78 14.19 -31.58
CA ALA A 43 -10.20 15.24 -32.49
C ALA A 43 -11.40 16.03 -31.95
N GLN A 44 -12.40 15.34 -31.39
CA GLN A 44 -13.60 15.97 -30.83
C GLN A 44 -13.30 16.86 -29.62
N LEU A 45 -12.34 16.48 -28.78
CA LEU A 45 -11.98 17.21 -27.57
C LEU A 45 -10.80 18.19 -27.75
N GLY A 46 -10.16 18.20 -28.92
CA GLY A 46 -9.00 19.05 -29.19
C GLY A 46 -7.75 18.70 -28.38
N VAL A 47 -7.59 17.41 -27.98
CA VAL A 47 -6.47 16.93 -27.19
C VAL A 47 -5.58 15.95 -27.97
N SER A 48 -4.42 15.61 -27.40
CA SER A 48 -3.53 14.61 -28.01
C SER A 48 -4.13 13.20 -27.95
N LYS A 49 -3.74 12.32 -28.91
CA LYS A 49 -4.14 10.90 -28.89
C LYS A 49 -3.68 10.20 -27.61
N ILE A 50 -2.49 10.51 -27.13
CA ILE A 50 -1.91 9.95 -25.90
C ILE A 50 -2.78 10.29 -24.68
N THR A 51 -3.33 11.50 -24.63
CA THR A 51 -4.26 11.96 -23.59
C THR A 51 -5.49 11.07 -23.50
N VAL A 52 -6.12 10.78 -24.63
CA VAL A 52 -7.32 9.92 -24.68
C VAL A 52 -6.95 8.45 -24.43
N GLU A 53 -5.82 8.00 -24.95
CA GLU A 53 -5.33 6.63 -24.74
C GLU A 53 -5.10 6.35 -23.25
N GLN A 54 -4.47 7.25 -22.52
CA GLN A 54 -4.28 7.13 -21.07
C GLN A 54 -5.61 7.11 -20.32
N ALA A 55 -6.57 7.97 -20.69
CA ALA A 55 -7.90 8.00 -20.09
C ALA A 55 -8.66 6.68 -20.34
N TYR A 56 -8.63 6.17 -21.57
CA TYR A 56 -9.30 4.92 -21.92
C TYR A 56 -8.64 3.70 -21.29
N LEU A 57 -7.31 3.69 -21.21
CA LEU A 57 -6.58 2.63 -20.51
C LEU A 57 -6.99 2.56 -19.04
N GLN A 58 -7.10 3.71 -18.38
CA GLN A 58 -7.54 3.78 -16.99
C GLN A 58 -8.99 3.29 -16.83
N LEU A 59 -9.92 3.74 -17.68
CA LEU A 59 -11.31 3.28 -17.67
C LEU A 59 -11.42 1.77 -17.91
N ALA A 60 -10.58 1.21 -18.78
CA ALA A 60 -10.55 -0.23 -19.05
C ALA A 60 -9.99 -1.02 -17.86
N THR A 61 -8.92 -0.54 -17.25
CA THR A 61 -8.35 -1.16 -16.04
C THR A 61 -9.34 -1.18 -14.88
N GLU A 62 -10.14 -0.13 -14.74
CA GLU A 62 -11.17 -0.04 -13.71
C GLU A 62 -12.47 -0.81 -14.06
N GLY A 63 -12.59 -1.29 -15.30
CA GLY A 63 -13.74 -2.09 -15.74
C GLY A 63 -14.95 -1.25 -16.17
N TYR A 64 -14.79 0.03 -16.48
CA TYR A 64 -15.86 0.85 -17.07
C TYR A 64 -16.06 0.55 -18.55
N ILE A 65 -14.98 0.20 -19.25
CA ILE A 65 -14.98 -0.13 -20.67
C ILE A 65 -14.10 -1.34 -20.96
N GLN A 66 -14.35 -2.01 -22.07
CA GLN A 66 -13.56 -3.16 -22.51
C GLN A 66 -12.95 -2.91 -23.89
N ALA A 67 -11.68 -3.28 -24.06
CA ALA A 67 -11.01 -3.26 -25.36
C ALA A 67 -11.38 -4.50 -26.17
N HIS A 68 -11.63 -4.32 -27.46
CA HIS A 68 -11.80 -5.42 -28.43
C HIS A 68 -10.72 -5.36 -29.49
N ASN A 69 -10.24 -6.53 -29.94
CA ASN A 69 -9.23 -6.60 -30.99
C ASN A 69 -9.70 -5.87 -32.27
N ARG A 70 -9.00 -4.79 -32.60
CA ARG A 70 -9.26 -3.93 -33.79
C ARG A 70 -10.63 -3.24 -33.82
N ALA A 71 -11.31 -3.11 -32.68
CA ALA A 71 -12.59 -2.42 -32.55
C ALA A 71 -12.52 -1.29 -31.49
N PRO A 72 -13.44 -0.31 -31.53
CA PRO A 72 -13.56 0.69 -30.46
C PRO A 72 -13.88 0.04 -29.11
N TYR A 73 -13.51 0.73 -28.03
CA TYR A 73 -13.85 0.32 -26.66
C TYR A 73 -15.38 0.27 -26.49
N GLU A 74 -15.85 -0.71 -25.73
CA GLU A 74 -17.26 -0.92 -25.40
C GLU A 74 -17.51 -0.63 -23.93
N VAL A 75 -18.59 0.05 -23.62
CA VAL A 75 -19.02 0.36 -22.24
C VAL A 75 -19.56 -0.91 -21.59
N LEU A 76 -19.01 -1.24 -20.43
CA LEU A 76 -19.45 -2.38 -19.64
C LEU A 76 -20.65 -1.99 -18.78
N GLU A 77 -21.47 -3.00 -18.40
CA GLU A 77 -22.51 -2.82 -17.43
C GLU A 77 -21.90 -2.57 -16.05
N ILE A 78 -22.24 -1.40 -15.48
CA ILE A 78 -21.86 -1.08 -14.11
C ILE A 78 -23.05 -1.42 -13.23
N PRO A 79 -22.87 -2.30 -12.24
CA PRO A 79 -23.92 -2.55 -11.27
C PRO A 79 -24.27 -1.23 -10.58
N GLN A 80 -25.57 -0.86 -10.57
CA GLN A 80 -26.00 0.38 -9.91
C GLN A 80 -25.43 0.43 -8.49
N PRO A 81 -24.81 1.54 -8.06
CA PRO A 81 -24.39 1.70 -6.68
C PRO A 81 -25.62 1.47 -5.78
N LEU A 82 -25.41 0.83 -4.64
CA LEU A 82 -26.41 0.71 -3.59
C LEU A 82 -26.92 2.12 -3.34
N ILE A 83 -28.17 2.40 -3.73
CA ILE A 83 -28.76 3.73 -3.90
C ILE A 83 -28.50 4.57 -2.65
N GLY A 84 -27.62 5.55 -2.78
CA GLY A 84 -27.44 6.66 -1.87
C GLY A 84 -27.11 7.88 -2.73
N TYR A 85 -28.08 8.73 -2.94
CA TYR A 85 -28.05 9.92 -3.75
C TYR A 85 -26.74 10.70 -3.64
N TYR A 86 -26.07 10.92 -4.79
CA TYR A 86 -25.16 12.04 -4.98
C TYR A 86 -25.99 13.33 -5.10
N ASP A 87 -26.53 13.79 -3.99
CA ASP A 87 -27.10 15.13 -3.92
C ASP A 87 -26.29 15.93 -2.89
N GLY A 88 -25.55 16.92 -3.38
CA GLY A 88 -25.02 18.01 -2.55
C GLY A 88 -23.56 17.95 -2.13
N MET A 89 -22.60 17.86 -3.06
CA MET A 89 -21.30 18.49 -2.84
C MET A 89 -21.18 19.74 -3.70
N THR A 90 -21.69 20.85 -3.18
CA THR A 90 -21.20 22.18 -3.55
C THR A 90 -19.75 22.31 -3.07
N PRO A 91 -18.83 22.88 -3.87
CA PRO A 91 -17.48 23.15 -3.42
C PRO A 91 -17.55 24.16 -2.28
N ILE A 92 -17.02 23.77 -1.11
CA ILE A 92 -16.84 24.70 0.02
C ILE A 92 -15.76 25.69 -0.40
N ASN A 93 -16.19 26.86 -0.86
CA ASN A 93 -15.34 28.02 -0.99
C ASN A 93 -14.78 28.40 0.39
N SER A 94 -13.47 28.37 0.48
CA SER A 94 -12.70 28.96 1.57
C SER A 94 -12.91 30.48 1.58
N THR A 95 -13.70 30.98 2.49
CA THR A 95 -13.54 32.30 3.12
C THR A 95 -14.62 32.46 4.20
N SER A 96 -14.23 32.44 5.45
CA SER A 96 -14.68 33.43 6.44
C SER A 96 -13.99 33.21 7.78
N ASP A 97 -13.31 34.23 8.17
CA ASP A 97 -12.91 34.60 9.51
C ASP A 97 -13.79 34.08 10.65
N ARG A 98 -13.17 33.51 11.65
CA ARG A 98 -13.56 33.74 13.05
C ARG A 98 -12.33 33.71 13.95
N THR A 99 -11.79 34.88 14.20
CA THR A 99 -11.02 35.19 15.38
C THR A 99 -11.82 34.86 16.62
N CYS A 100 -11.29 34.03 17.48
CA CYS A 100 -11.70 33.97 18.87
C CYS A 100 -10.44 34.14 19.73
N GLY A 101 -10.30 35.36 20.28
CA GLY A 101 -9.23 35.71 21.20
C GLY A 101 -9.50 35.11 22.57
N ILE A 102 -8.47 34.57 23.17
CA ILE A 102 -8.34 34.48 24.62
C ILE A 102 -6.96 35.04 24.97
N VAL A 103 -6.99 36.27 25.46
CA VAL A 103 -5.88 36.91 26.17
C VAL A 103 -5.89 36.35 27.59
N GLY A 104 -4.82 35.74 28.00
CA GLY A 104 -4.59 35.30 29.37
C GLY A 104 -3.15 35.59 29.74
N ASN A 105 -2.96 36.68 30.46
CA ASN A 105 -1.74 37.11 31.14
C ASN A 105 -1.18 36.00 32.04
N LEU A 106 0.11 35.75 31.93
CA LEU A 106 0.91 35.22 33.04
C LEU A 106 2.25 35.95 33.06
N GLY A 107 2.30 36.90 34.02
CA GLY A 107 3.52 37.55 34.42
C GLY A 107 4.36 36.68 35.34
N GLU A 108 5.62 36.90 35.21
CA GLU A 108 6.70 36.86 36.21
C GLU A 108 6.72 35.75 37.26
N LEU A 109 7.76 34.93 37.19
CA LEU A 109 8.56 34.58 38.37
C LEU A 109 10.02 34.38 37.91
N LYS A 110 10.85 35.26 38.47
CA LYS A 110 12.31 35.31 38.35
C LYS A 110 12.99 34.34 39.31
N GLU A 111 14.16 33.93 38.84
CA GLU A 111 15.45 33.74 39.55
C GLU A 111 15.48 32.92 40.86
N ASP A 112 16.28 31.96 40.88
CA ASP A 112 17.55 31.71 41.59
C ASP A 112 17.75 30.22 41.84
N ILE A 113 18.86 29.68 41.36
CA ILE A 113 19.89 28.96 42.12
C ILE A 113 21.00 28.52 41.16
N LEU A 114 22.08 29.31 41.17
CA LEU A 114 23.41 28.91 40.71
C LEU A 114 24.11 28.22 41.89
N LEU A 115 24.50 26.96 41.72
CA LEU A 115 25.59 26.41 42.50
C LEU A 115 26.49 25.51 41.64
N SER A 116 27.70 26.01 41.55
CA SER A 116 28.94 25.57 41.00
C SER A 116 29.32 24.11 41.32
N VAL A 117 29.65 23.31 40.28
CA VAL A 117 30.67 22.28 40.35
C VAL A 117 31.49 22.31 39.08
N LYS A 118 32.80 22.52 39.20
CA LYS A 118 33.77 22.44 38.12
C LYS A 118 34.10 20.98 37.84
N PRO A 119 34.09 20.50 36.58
CA PRO A 119 34.69 19.22 36.23
C PRO A 119 36.02 19.46 35.49
N LYS A 120 37.12 19.10 36.10
CA LYS A 120 38.35 18.76 35.38
C LYS A 120 38.84 17.43 35.98
N SER A 121 38.84 16.38 35.15
CA SER A 121 39.69 15.18 35.16
C SER A 121 39.02 13.84 34.82
N ILE A 122 37.82 13.79 34.27
CA ILE A 122 37.20 12.53 33.82
C ILE A 122 37.03 12.45 32.29
N ALA A 123 37.25 13.54 31.57
CA ALA A 123 36.96 13.60 30.13
C ALA A 123 37.97 12.83 29.24
N GLN A 124 39.20 12.66 29.67
CA GLN A 124 40.25 12.10 28.79
C GLN A 124 40.23 10.55 28.74
N SER A 125 39.90 9.86 29.84
CA SER A 125 39.86 8.38 29.86
C SER A 125 38.61 7.78 29.23
N VAL A 126 37.53 8.57 29.11
CA VAL A 126 36.27 8.12 28.49
C VAL A 126 36.35 8.25 26.96
N THR A 127 37.10 9.23 26.45
CA THR A 127 37.26 9.45 25.01
C THR A 127 38.08 8.34 24.37
N ASP A 128 39.21 7.94 24.98
CA ASP A 128 40.09 6.87 24.45
C ASP A 128 39.41 5.50 24.47
N THR A 129 38.54 5.24 25.46
CA THR A 129 37.76 3.98 25.55
C THR A 129 36.59 3.97 24.56
N MET A 130 36.02 5.14 24.23
CA MET A 130 34.96 5.24 23.23
C MET A 130 35.50 5.14 21.80
N GLU A 131 36.65 5.74 21.49
CA GLU A 131 37.27 5.62 20.18
C GLU A 131 37.68 4.18 19.88
N GLN A 132 38.24 3.46 20.83
CA GLN A 132 38.58 2.05 20.68
C GLN A 132 37.37 1.14 20.48
N LYS A 133 36.25 1.41 21.19
CA LYS A 133 34.98 0.70 20.96
C LYS A 133 34.31 1.06 19.64
N VAL A 134 34.46 2.30 19.16
CA VAL A 134 33.94 2.71 17.87
C VAL A 134 34.74 2.04 16.73
N GLU A 135 36.06 1.91 16.85
CA GLU A 135 36.88 1.17 15.89
C GLU A 135 36.56 -0.34 15.88
N GLU A 136 36.32 -0.96 17.05
CA GLU A 136 35.84 -2.34 17.13
C GLU A 136 34.44 -2.52 16.50
N ILE A 137 33.53 -1.57 16.69
CA ILE A 137 32.19 -1.59 16.05
C ILE A 137 32.30 -1.38 14.55
N ILE A 138 33.20 -0.53 14.06
CA ILE A 138 33.45 -0.32 12.64
C ILE A 138 34.08 -1.57 12.00
N ALA A 139 35.05 -2.20 12.67
CA ALA A 139 35.67 -3.44 12.23
C ALA A 139 34.71 -4.64 12.27
N TYR A 140 33.71 -4.62 13.15
CA TYR A 140 32.60 -5.60 13.18
C TYR A 140 31.60 -5.36 12.05
N ARG A 141 31.44 -4.11 11.61
CA ARG A 141 30.54 -3.71 10.52
C ARG A 141 31.05 -4.16 9.14
N ASP A 142 32.35 -4.21 8.93
CA ASP A 142 32.94 -4.69 7.67
C ASP A 142 32.94 -6.24 7.55
N LYS A 143 32.70 -6.96 8.65
CA LYS A 143 32.58 -8.42 8.66
C LYS A 143 31.14 -8.93 8.79
N SER A 144 30.17 -8.07 9.08
CA SER A 144 28.77 -8.47 9.12
C SER A 144 28.12 -8.25 7.76
N THR A 145 28.31 -9.19 6.85
CA THR A 145 27.34 -9.51 5.80
C THR A 145 25.95 -9.44 6.42
N VAL A 146 25.08 -8.64 5.82
CA VAL A 146 23.70 -8.39 6.18
C VAL A 146 23.03 -9.67 6.68
N CYS A 147 22.93 -9.83 7.99
CA CYS A 147 22.18 -10.91 8.61
C CYS A 147 20.70 -10.54 8.51
N THR A 148 20.06 -11.00 7.45
CA THR A 148 18.62 -10.82 7.25
C THR A 148 17.86 -11.60 8.31
N ALA A 149 16.89 -10.95 8.94
CA ALA A 149 15.99 -11.47 9.97
C ALA A 149 15.09 -12.66 9.53
N ASN A 150 15.38 -13.30 8.42
CA ASN A 150 14.62 -14.42 7.86
C ASN A 150 15.11 -15.81 8.30
N HIS A 151 16.10 -15.91 9.19
CA HIS A 151 16.65 -17.24 9.59
C HIS A 151 15.72 -18.10 10.46
N ALA A 152 14.63 -17.52 10.97
CA ALA A 152 13.72 -18.25 11.87
C ALA A 152 12.60 -19.04 11.14
N LEU A 153 12.31 -18.73 9.87
CA LEU A 153 11.22 -19.37 9.11
C LEU A 153 11.64 -20.59 8.27
N HIS A 154 12.94 -20.91 8.21
CA HIS A 154 13.45 -22.00 7.34
C HIS A 154 13.79 -23.32 8.06
N LYS A 155 13.29 -23.53 9.30
CA LYS A 155 13.58 -24.79 10.01
C LYS A 155 12.79 -26.02 9.54
N GLU A 156 11.87 -25.90 8.59
CA GLU A 156 11.06 -27.04 8.12
C GLU A 156 11.57 -27.73 6.86
N THR A 157 12.59 -27.22 6.20
CA THR A 157 13.21 -27.93 5.07
C THR A 157 14.71 -28.10 5.31
N ASN A 158 15.17 -29.35 5.36
CA ASN A 158 16.57 -29.77 5.49
C ASN A 158 17.39 -29.43 4.23
N ILE A 159 17.26 -28.23 3.66
CA ILE A 159 18.07 -27.73 2.56
C ILE A 159 19.17 -26.88 3.19
N GLN A 160 20.43 -27.27 3.06
CA GLN A 160 21.57 -26.38 3.26
C GLN A 160 21.45 -25.23 2.23
N ALA A 161 20.74 -24.19 2.60
CA ALA A 161 20.54 -23.04 1.72
C ALA A 161 21.85 -22.25 1.63
N ALA A 162 22.28 -21.98 0.42
CA ALA A 162 23.32 -20.99 0.18
C ALA A 162 22.90 -19.62 0.77
N PRO A 163 23.85 -18.75 1.16
CA PRO A 163 23.49 -17.41 1.60
C PRO A 163 22.69 -16.70 0.51
N ILE A 164 21.58 -16.04 0.89
CA ILE A 164 20.75 -15.31 -0.05
C ILE A 164 21.52 -14.09 -0.55
N LEU A 165 21.82 -14.11 -1.85
CA LEU A 165 22.53 -13.04 -2.56
C LEU A 165 21.54 -12.00 -3.11
N TYR A 166 20.40 -12.47 -3.64
CA TYR A 166 19.38 -11.62 -4.25
C TYR A 166 18.01 -12.00 -3.72
N ASN A 167 17.32 -11.04 -3.09
CA ASN A 167 16.01 -11.28 -2.52
C ASN A 167 14.92 -10.66 -3.40
N PHE A 168 14.27 -11.47 -4.23
CA PHE A 168 13.12 -11.11 -5.04
C PHE A 168 11.78 -11.33 -4.31
N ALA A 169 11.78 -11.92 -3.12
CA ALA A 169 10.55 -12.16 -2.34
C ALA A 169 10.14 -10.95 -1.50
N THR A 170 11.09 -10.05 -1.20
CA THR A 170 10.84 -8.89 -0.35
C THR A 170 10.35 -7.69 -1.13
N GLY A 171 9.37 -6.96 -0.56
CA GLY A 171 8.99 -5.65 -1.04
C GLY A 171 9.79 -4.51 -0.40
N ALA A 172 11.07 -4.70 -0.09
CA ALA A 172 11.95 -3.66 0.42
C ALA A 172 12.03 -2.47 -0.55
N MET A 173 12.26 -1.28 -0.03
CA MET A 173 12.45 -0.10 -0.86
C MET A 173 13.84 -0.07 -1.49
N ASP A 174 13.91 0.57 -2.67
CA ASP A 174 15.19 0.92 -3.27
C ASP A 174 15.88 2.00 -2.41
N PRO A 175 17.13 1.76 -1.96
CA PRO A 175 17.88 2.78 -1.21
C PRO A 175 18.07 4.09 -1.99
N GLU A 176 18.14 4.03 -3.34
CA GLU A 176 18.27 5.20 -4.21
C GLU A 176 16.93 5.97 -4.36
N GLY A 177 15.81 5.34 -4.01
CA GLY A 177 14.48 5.91 -4.13
C GLY A 177 14.10 6.89 -3.01
N PHE A 178 14.86 6.99 -1.92
CA PHE A 178 14.47 7.77 -0.75
C PHE A 178 15.49 8.85 -0.37
N ASP A 179 14.99 10.06 -0.11
CA ASP A 179 15.82 11.20 0.32
C ASP A 179 15.97 11.24 1.85
N PHE A 180 16.93 10.48 2.37
CA PHE A 180 17.25 10.46 3.80
C PHE A 180 17.70 11.82 4.35
N LYS A 181 18.35 12.67 3.53
CA LYS A 181 18.76 14.00 3.96
C LYS A 181 17.55 14.85 4.29
N ARG A 182 16.52 14.79 3.46
CA ARG A 182 15.25 15.48 3.67
C ARG A 182 14.50 14.92 4.87
N TRP A 183 14.37 13.61 4.98
CA TRP A 183 13.71 12.97 6.11
C TRP A 183 14.37 13.33 7.44
N LYS A 184 15.72 13.33 7.50
CA LYS A 184 16.49 13.73 8.68
C LYS A 184 16.12 15.16 9.17
N ARG A 185 15.78 16.08 8.25
CA ARG A 185 15.34 17.44 8.60
C ARG A 185 14.03 17.41 9.40
N PHE A 186 13.05 16.59 8.98
CA PHE A 186 11.77 16.48 9.67
C PHE A 186 11.89 15.77 11.02
N ILE A 187 12.71 14.74 11.12
CA ILE A 187 13.08 14.13 12.40
C ILE A 187 13.71 15.20 13.33
N GLY A 188 14.62 16.02 12.79
CA GLY A 188 15.22 17.11 13.56
C GLY A 188 14.23 18.18 14.01
N TYR A 189 13.18 18.44 13.23
CA TYR A 189 12.10 19.33 13.65
C TYR A 189 11.23 18.71 14.74
N ALA A 190 10.85 17.46 14.61
CA ALA A 190 10.07 16.75 15.60
C ALA A 190 10.80 16.64 16.96
N LEU A 191 12.13 16.49 16.94
CA LEU A 191 12.97 16.46 18.16
C LEU A 191 12.95 17.78 18.94
N ARG A 192 12.51 18.90 18.37
CA ARG A 192 12.42 20.19 19.08
C ARG A 192 11.23 20.26 20.03
N ASP A 193 10.19 19.45 19.80
CA ASP A 193 9.05 19.36 20.71
C ASP A 193 9.34 18.41 21.88
N THR A 194 10.29 18.84 22.71
CA THR A 194 10.76 18.06 23.85
C THR A 194 9.67 17.78 24.87
N LYS A 195 8.72 18.70 25.08
CA LYS A 195 7.61 18.50 26.02
C LYS A 195 6.75 17.30 25.60
N ARG A 196 6.42 17.22 24.32
CA ARG A 196 5.58 16.13 23.77
C ARG A 196 6.31 14.80 23.79
N LEU A 197 7.61 14.81 23.47
CA LEU A 197 8.43 13.59 23.48
C LEU A 197 8.71 13.05 24.87
N MET A 198 8.50 13.81 25.94
CA MET A 198 8.60 13.36 27.32
C MET A 198 7.28 12.79 27.87
N THR A 199 6.25 12.66 27.05
CA THR A 199 4.95 12.10 27.42
C THR A 199 4.61 10.90 26.55
N TYR A 200 3.65 10.08 27.00
CA TYR A 200 3.03 9.07 26.14
C TYR A 200 2.15 9.78 25.12
N GLY A 201 2.27 9.42 23.81
CA GLY A 201 1.46 10.00 22.75
C GLY A 201 -0.04 9.74 22.89
N GLN A 202 -0.82 10.26 21.97
CA GLN A 202 -2.26 10.02 21.91
C GLN A 202 -2.53 8.55 21.55
N LEU A 203 -3.51 7.92 22.21
CA LEU A 203 -3.80 6.49 22.06
C LEU A 203 -4.21 6.12 20.63
N GLU A 204 -4.88 7.02 19.94
CA GLU A 204 -5.32 6.88 18.55
C GLU A 204 -4.22 7.26 17.53
N GLY A 205 -3.13 7.85 17.99
CA GLY A 205 -2.09 8.49 17.18
C GLY A 205 -2.16 10.02 17.24
N GLU A 206 -1.08 10.67 16.84
CA GLU A 206 -0.93 12.11 16.93
C GLU A 206 -1.94 12.84 16.04
N PRO A 207 -2.68 13.83 16.56
CA PRO A 207 -3.79 14.50 15.84
C PRO A 207 -3.36 15.10 14.51
N GLU A 208 -2.15 15.66 14.43
CA GLU A 208 -1.61 16.25 13.21
C GLU A 208 -1.45 15.20 12.12
N LEU A 209 -0.91 14.03 12.44
CA LEU A 209 -0.77 12.95 11.48
C LEU A 209 -2.13 12.39 11.06
N ARG A 210 -3.04 12.20 11.99
CA ARG A 210 -4.39 11.70 11.70
C ARG A 210 -5.16 12.66 10.77
N SER A 211 -5.02 13.97 11.01
CA SER A 211 -5.61 15.01 10.15
C SER A 211 -5.00 15.01 8.75
N ALA A 212 -3.68 14.99 8.65
CA ALA A 212 -2.96 14.95 7.37
C ALA A 212 -3.29 13.67 6.57
N LEU A 213 -3.33 12.52 7.24
CA LEU A 213 -3.74 11.24 6.64
C LEU A 213 -5.19 11.29 6.14
N ASN A 214 -6.12 11.78 6.95
CA ASN A 214 -7.53 11.88 6.56
C ASN A 214 -7.70 12.73 5.30
N GLN A 215 -7.06 13.91 5.25
CA GLN A 215 -7.11 14.77 4.07
C GLN A 215 -6.50 14.07 2.84
N TYR A 216 -5.35 13.44 3.01
CA TYR A 216 -4.69 12.69 1.93
C TYR A 216 -5.57 11.55 1.40
N LEU A 217 -6.14 10.74 2.29
CA LEU A 217 -6.94 9.58 1.92
C LEU A 217 -8.25 9.96 1.23
N GLN A 218 -8.89 11.05 1.67
CA GLN A 218 -10.07 11.59 0.98
C GLN A 218 -9.73 11.99 -0.45
N GLN A 219 -8.62 12.70 -0.66
CA GLN A 219 -8.22 13.20 -1.98
C GLN A 219 -7.66 12.11 -2.90
N ALA A 220 -6.85 11.20 -2.35
CA ALA A 220 -6.13 10.22 -3.15
C ALA A 220 -6.90 8.92 -3.36
N ARG A 221 -7.76 8.52 -2.42
CA ARG A 221 -8.42 7.21 -2.40
C ARG A 221 -9.94 7.27 -2.23
N GLY A 222 -10.49 8.50 -2.06
CA GLY A 222 -11.92 8.68 -1.82
C GLY A 222 -12.41 8.14 -0.48
N VAL A 223 -11.51 7.85 0.46
CA VAL A 223 -11.84 7.30 1.78
C VAL A 223 -12.78 8.25 2.52
N ARG A 224 -13.89 7.73 3.03
CA ARG A 224 -14.92 8.50 3.73
C ARG A 224 -14.81 8.28 5.23
N ALA A 225 -14.08 9.15 5.90
CA ALA A 225 -13.99 9.11 7.36
C ALA A 225 -13.71 10.51 7.92
N SER A 226 -13.96 10.69 9.22
CA SER A 226 -13.39 11.80 9.98
C SER A 226 -11.98 11.45 10.47
N ALA A 227 -11.17 12.45 10.75
CA ALA A 227 -9.83 12.23 11.31
C ALA A 227 -9.87 11.47 12.66
N GLU A 228 -10.98 11.52 13.38
CA GLU A 228 -11.17 10.78 14.63
C GLU A 228 -11.18 9.25 14.43
N ARG A 229 -11.68 8.78 13.29
CA ARG A 229 -11.73 7.35 12.93
C ARG A 229 -10.41 6.83 12.35
N VAL A 230 -9.44 7.70 12.12
CA VAL A 230 -8.09 7.31 11.69
C VAL A 230 -7.28 6.90 12.92
N LEU A 231 -6.78 5.68 12.96
CA LEU A 231 -5.90 5.18 14.02
C LEU A 231 -4.51 4.94 13.46
N VAL A 232 -3.47 5.35 14.18
CA VAL A 232 -2.08 5.08 13.79
C VAL A 232 -1.54 3.91 14.60
N THR A 233 -0.85 2.99 13.95
CA THR A 233 -0.32 1.76 14.56
C THR A 233 1.13 1.48 14.11
N SER A 234 1.83 0.56 14.78
CA SER A 234 3.23 0.22 14.50
C SER A 234 3.39 -0.86 13.42
N GLY A 235 2.80 -0.61 12.25
CA GLY A 235 2.89 -1.51 11.08
C GLY A 235 1.74 -2.51 10.99
N THR A 236 1.56 -3.08 9.81
CA THR A 236 0.43 -3.93 9.40
C THR A 236 0.15 -5.09 10.36
N LEU A 237 1.20 -5.72 10.90
CA LEU A 237 1.03 -6.83 11.86
C LEU A 237 0.28 -6.37 13.12
N ASN A 238 0.66 -5.23 13.68
CA ASN A 238 -0.03 -4.66 14.84
C ASN A 238 -1.46 -4.24 14.50
N SER A 239 -1.67 -3.68 13.31
CA SER A 239 -3.02 -3.40 12.80
C SER A 239 -3.89 -4.65 12.75
N LEU A 240 -3.37 -5.76 12.24
CA LEU A 240 -4.12 -7.02 12.17
C LEU A 240 -4.47 -7.60 13.56
N HIS A 241 -3.55 -7.54 14.52
CA HIS A 241 -3.86 -7.95 15.90
C HIS A 241 -5.00 -7.12 16.49
N MET A 242 -4.99 -5.80 16.27
CA MET A 242 -6.07 -4.91 16.71
C MET A 242 -7.39 -5.26 16.04
N ILE A 243 -7.41 -5.41 14.70
CA ILE A 243 -8.61 -5.76 13.94
C ILE A 243 -9.16 -7.12 14.39
N ALA A 244 -8.30 -8.14 14.51
CA ALA A 244 -8.72 -9.47 14.92
C ALA A 244 -9.35 -9.48 16.34
N SER A 245 -8.74 -8.73 17.27
CA SER A 245 -9.30 -8.53 18.62
C SER A 245 -10.67 -7.87 18.58
N LEU A 246 -10.84 -6.80 17.79
CA LEU A 246 -12.12 -6.09 17.67
C LEU A 246 -13.21 -6.98 17.04
N LEU A 247 -12.89 -7.69 15.97
CA LEU A 247 -13.84 -8.57 15.27
C LEU A 247 -14.22 -9.80 16.10
N GLN A 248 -13.28 -10.41 16.83
CA GLN A 248 -13.56 -11.49 17.75
C GLN A 248 -14.58 -11.05 18.82
N ARG A 249 -14.46 -9.83 19.30
CA ARG A 249 -15.40 -9.24 20.27
C ARG A 249 -16.78 -8.94 19.70
N GLN A 250 -16.87 -8.70 18.38
CA GLN A 250 -18.13 -8.62 17.64
C GLN A 250 -18.73 -10.02 17.36
N GLY A 251 -18.16 -11.07 17.93
CA GLY A 251 -18.61 -12.45 17.75
C GLY A 251 -18.22 -13.07 16.40
N LYS A 252 -17.34 -12.43 15.63
CA LYS A 252 -16.86 -12.99 14.36
C LYS A 252 -15.85 -14.10 14.62
N SER A 253 -15.92 -15.15 13.81
CA SER A 253 -15.11 -16.37 14.00
C SER A 253 -14.59 -16.99 12.69
N LYS A 254 -15.09 -16.53 11.53
CA LYS A 254 -14.73 -17.08 10.22
C LYS A 254 -14.19 -15.99 9.31
N VAL A 255 -12.93 -16.14 8.89
CA VAL A 255 -12.25 -15.21 8.00
C VAL A 255 -11.82 -15.90 6.71
N ALA A 256 -12.08 -15.27 5.58
CA ALA A 256 -11.41 -15.59 4.32
C ALA A 256 -10.23 -14.65 4.13
N ILE A 257 -9.09 -15.19 3.72
CA ILE A 257 -7.90 -14.40 3.40
C ILE A 257 -7.47 -14.69 1.95
N ASP A 258 -7.07 -13.65 1.23
CA ASP A 258 -6.48 -13.82 -0.08
C ASP A 258 -5.19 -14.64 0.02
N ARG A 259 -4.96 -15.59 -0.91
CA ARG A 259 -3.73 -16.42 -0.94
C ARG A 259 -2.45 -15.62 -1.03
N GLN A 260 -2.51 -14.39 -1.54
CA GLN A 260 -1.38 -13.46 -1.63
C GLN A 260 -1.09 -12.73 -0.33
N SER A 261 -1.98 -12.83 0.65
CA SER A 261 -1.82 -12.17 1.96
C SER A 261 -0.46 -12.48 2.58
N PRO A 262 0.11 -11.56 3.36
CA PRO A 262 1.33 -11.82 4.09
C PRO A 262 1.20 -13.10 4.94
N SER A 263 2.26 -13.91 4.99
CA SER A 263 2.25 -15.20 5.71
C SER A 263 1.85 -15.09 7.18
N PHE A 264 2.18 -13.97 7.83
CA PHE A 264 1.78 -13.70 9.20
C PHE A 264 0.27 -13.49 9.39
N ALA A 265 -0.46 -13.09 8.34
CA ALA A 265 -1.90 -12.82 8.46
C ALA A 265 -2.65 -14.08 8.92
N LYS A 266 -2.38 -15.23 8.30
CA LYS A 266 -2.98 -16.51 8.66
C LYS A 266 -2.71 -16.91 10.12
N ALA A 267 -1.48 -16.67 10.59
CA ALA A 267 -1.10 -16.96 11.98
C ALA A 267 -1.89 -16.07 12.95
N VAL A 268 -1.94 -14.76 12.71
CA VAL A 268 -2.70 -13.81 13.55
C VAL A 268 -4.15 -14.26 13.70
N TRP A 269 -4.84 -14.55 12.57
CA TRP A 269 -6.25 -14.96 12.63
C TRP A 269 -6.45 -16.23 13.44
N LYS A 270 -5.56 -17.23 13.29
CA LYS A 270 -5.60 -18.46 14.07
C LYS A 270 -5.36 -18.24 15.57
N ASP A 271 -4.43 -17.34 15.92
CA ASP A 271 -4.14 -17.00 17.32
C ASP A 271 -5.34 -16.38 18.03
N TYR A 272 -6.20 -15.66 17.29
CA TYR A 272 -7.48 -15.15 17.80
C TYR A 272 -8.65 -16.14 17.67
N GLY A 273 -8.39 -17.41 17.31
CA GLY A 273 -9.40 -18.46 17.26
C GLY A 273 -10.31 -18.43 16.03
N PHE A 274 -9.93 -17.69 14.95
CA PHE A 274 -10.70 -17.68 13.72
C PHE A 274 -10.46 -18.97 12.91
N SER A 275 -11.54 -19.47 12.31
CA SER A 275 -11.45 -20.42 11.19
C SER A 275 -11.03 -19.67 9.94
N VAL A 276 -9.90 -20.06 9.34
CA VAL A 276 -9.29 -19.35 8.20
C VAL A 276 -9.51 -20.14 6.90
N LEU A 277 -10.16 -19.51 5.94
CA LEU A 277 -10.31 -20.00 4.56
C LEU A 277 -9.37 -19.22 3.64
N GLU A 278 -8.53 -19.89 2.90
CA GLU A 278 -7.73 -19.26 1.85
C GLU A 278 -8.50 -19.23 0.54
N VAL A 279 -8.66 -18.04 -0.04
CA VAL A 279 -9.39 -17.80 -1.28
C VAL A 279 -8.52 -17.10 -2.32
N ASP A 280 -8.89 -17.24 -3.58
CA ASP A 280 -8.38 -16.40 -4.66
C ASP A 280 -9.41 -15.30 -4.93
N THR A 281 -9.04 -14.05 -4.71
CA THR A 281 -9.96 -12.93 -4.89
C THR A 281 -10.12 -12.50 -6.34
N GLY A 282 -9.30 -13.02 -7.25
CA GLY A 282 -9.36 -12.77 -8.69
C GLY A 282 -10.27 -13.72 -9.50
N VAL A 283 -11.04 -14.60 -8.85
CA VAL A 283 -11.86 -15.59 -9.55
C VAL A 283 -13.36 -15.26 -9.53
N PRO A 284 -14.10 -15.56 -10.61
CA PRO A 284 -15.54 -15.27 -10.69
C PRO A 284 -16.38 -15.93 -9.60
N GLN A 285 -15.93 -17.06 -9.05
CA GLN A 285 -16.64 -17.86 -8.04
C GLN A 285 -16.45 -17.34 -6.61
N LEU A 286 -15.70 -16.26 -6.39
CA LEU A 286 -15.37 -15.76 -5.07
C LEU A 286 -16.62 -15.60 -4.18
N ILE A 287 -17.62 -14.87 -4.65
CA ILE A 287 -18.86 -14.61 -3.87
C ILE A 287 -19.56 -15.91 -3.47
N ALA A 288 -19.70 -16.86 -4.41
CA ALA A 288 -20.31 -18.16 -4.12
C ALA A 288 -19.51 -18.95 -3.06
N THR A 289 -18.20 -18.91 -3.14
CA THR A 289 -17.29 -19.54 -2.15
C THR A 289 -17.45 -18.92 -0.77
N LEU A 290 -17.49 -17.58 -0.67
CA LEU A 290 -17.66 -16.87 0.60
C LEU A 290 -19.02 -17.19 1.24
N GLN A 291 -20.08 -17.26 0.44
CA GLN A 291 -21.42 -17.59 0.90
C GLN A 291 -21.51 -19.05 1.38
N ALA A 292 -21.01 -20.00 0.59
CA ALA A 292 -21.03 -21.42 0.92
C ALA A 292 -20.28 -21.75 2.23
N ALA A 293 -19.19 -21.04 2.48
CA ALA A 293 -18.40 -21.18 3.71
C ALA A 293 -18.94 -20.36 4.89
N ASN A 294 -19.98 -19.56 4.70
CA ASN A 294 -20.52 -18.61 5.70
C ASN A 294 -19.40 -17.73 6.26
N VAL A 295 -18.61 -17.11 5.38
CA VAL A 295 -17.54 -16.21 5.76
C VAL A 295 -18.11 -14.92 6.35
N GLU A 296 -17.52 -14.46 7.44
CA GLU A 296 -17.97 -13.27 8.18
C GLU A 296 -17.01 -12.08 8.03
N VAL A 297 -15.76 -12.36 7.61
CA VAL A 297 -14.71 -11.37 7.40
C VAL A 297 -13.92 -11.76 6.15
N LEU A 298 -13.70 -10.81 5.23
CA LEU A 298 -12.80 -10.98 4.09
C LEU A 298 -11.60 -10.06 4.25
N TYR A 299 -10.39 -10.61 4.22
CA TYR A 299 -9.15 -9.85 4.10
C TYR A 299 -8.64 -9.93 2.67
N CYS A 300 -8.60 -8.79 1.98
CA CYS A 300 -8.21 -8.72 0.57
C CYS A 300 -7.41 -7.45 0.25
N MET A 301 -6.81 -7.45 -0.93
CA MET A 301 -6.00 -6.37 -1.48
C MET A 301 -6.59 -5.91 -2.83
N PRO A 302 -7.64 -5.08 -2.86
CA PRO A 302 -8.36 -4.74 -4.09
C PRO A 302 -7.54 -3.99 -5.13
N SER A 303 -6.44 -3.35 -4.72
CA SER A 303 -5.46 -2.73 -5.62
C SER A 303 -4.53 -3.77 -6.29
N HIS A 304 -4.59 -5.05 -5.82
CA HIS A 304 -3.94 -6.24 -6.35
C HIS A 304 -4.93 -7.40 -6.35
N GLY A 305 -5.96 -7.32 -7.18
CA GLY A 305 -7.09 -8.26 -7.19
C GLY A 305 -6.76 -9.67 -7.68
N ASP A 306 -5.56 -9.91 -8.19
CA ASP A 306 -5.05 -11.25 -8.51
C ASP A 306 -3.55 -11.36 -8.23
N SER A 307 -3.02 -12.58 -8.44
CA SER A 307 -1.60 -12.89 -8.21
C SER A 307 -0.65 -12.08 -9.10
N MET A 308 -1.12 -11.55 -10.22
CA MET A 308 -0.30 -10.79 -11.16
C MET A 308 -0.43 -9.27 -11.01
N GLY A 309 -1.12 -8.80 -9.97
CA GLY A 309 -1.26 -7.39 -9.67
C GLY A 309 -2.36 -6.68 -10.47
N ARG A 310 -3.32 -7.44 -11.05
CA ARG A 310 -4.51 -6.86 -11.67
C ARG A 310 -5.34 -6.12 -10.60
N ILE A 311 -5.86 -4.97 -10.94
CA ILE A 311 -6.75 -4.22 -10.06
C ILE A 311 -8.16 -4.83 -10.12
N MET A 312 -8.81 -4.95 -8.97
CA MET A 312 -10.21 -5.36 -8.88
C MET A 312 -11.10 -4.36 -9.61
N THR A 313 -11.92 -4.83 -10.54
CA THR A 313 -12.84 -3.99 -11.32
C THR A 313 -13.94 -3.39 -10.46
N ILE A 314 -14.63 -2.37 -10.97
CA ILE A 314 -15.76 -1.73 -10.29
C ILE A 314 -16.91 -2.74 -10.05
N GLN A 315 -17.11 -3.70 -10.96
CA GLN A 315 -18.10 -4.76 -10.83
C GLN A 315 -17.76 -5.67 -9.64
N GLU A 316 -16.53 -6.20 -9.59
CA GLU A 316 -16.05 -7.08 -8.51
C GLU A 316 -16.14 -6.37 -7.15
N ARG A 317 -15.74 -5.11 -7.08
CA ARG A 317 -15.83 -4.27 -5.86
C ARG A 317 -17.28 -4.10 -5.41
N THR A 318 -18.18 -3.83 -6.34
CA THR A 318 -19.60 -3.67 -6.05
C THR A 318 -20.23 -4.99 -5.57
N GLU A 319 -19.89 -6.11 -6.18
CA GLU A 319 -20.33 -7.43 -5.76
C GLU A 319 -19.86 -7.80 -4.36
N LEU A 320 -18.59 -7.50 -4.03
CA LEU A 320 -18.04 -7.69 -2.68
C LEU A 320 -18.79 -6.85 -1.63
N LEU A 321 -19.06 -5.58 -1.92
CA LEU A 321 -19.80 -4.71 -1.00
C LEU A 321 -21.25 -5.20 -0.80
N ARG A 322 -21.92 -5.66 -1.86
CA ARG A 322 -23.25 -6.26 -1.75
C ARG A 322 -23.25 -7.55 -0.94
N TRP A 323 -22.22 -8.41 -1.14
CA TRP A 323 -22.05 -9.59 -0.34
C TRP A 323 -21.87 -9.24 1.14
N ALA A 324 -20.96 -8.33 1.47
CA ALA A 324 -20.71 -7.92 2.85
C ALA A 324 -21.97 -7.38 3.52
N GLN A 325 -22.73 -6.54 2.81
CA GLN A 325 -24.01 -6.02 3.29
C GLN A 325 -25.02 -7.14 3.55
N SER A 326 -25.21 -8.06 2.59
CA SER A 326 -26.21 -9.14 2.69
C SER A 326 -25.92 -10.14 3.81
N GLN A 327 -24.65 -10.33 4.15
CA GLN A 327 -24.18 -11.27 5.17
C GLN A 327 -23.81 -10.59 6.51
N SER A 328 -23.97 -9.27 6.63
CA SER A 328 -23.45 -8.49 7.77
C SER A 328 -21.97 -8.81 8.05
N ALA A 329 -21.20 -8.97 6.97
CA ALA A 329 -19.78 -9.29 7.00
C ALA A 329 -18.93 -8.02 6.96
N PHE A 330 -17.69 -8.11 7.39
CA PHE A 330 -16.70 -7.06 7.26
C PHE A 330 -15.70 -7.36 6.14
N ILE A 331 -15.23 -6.32 5.47
CA ILE A 331 -14.12 -6.41 4.52
C ILE A 331 -12.94 -5.64 5.09
N ILE A 332 -11.76 -6.24 5.10
CA ILE A 332 -10.49 -5.57 5.41
C ILE A 332 -9.81 -5.31 4.08
N GLU A 333 -9.75 -4.04 3.70
CA GLU A 333 -9.03 -3.57 2.53
C GLU A 333 -7.60 -3.23 2.92
N ASP A 334 -6.64 -4.07 2.54
CA ASP A 334 -5.19 -3.81 2.73
C ASP A 334 -4.64 -3.07 1.50
N ASP A 335 -4.36 -1.79 1.68
CA ASP A 335 -3.90 -0.87 0.65
C ASP A 335 -2.45 -0.45 0.93
N TYR A 336 -1.48 -1.29 0.53
CA TYR A 336 -0.08 -1.13 0.93
C TYR A 336 0.82 -0.45 -0.11
N ASP A 337 0.41 -0.30 -1.38
CA ASP A 337 1.24 0.27 -2.44
C ASP A 337 0.47 0.96 -3.58
N SER A 338 -0.80 1.28 -3.39
CA SER A 338 -1.61 1.99 -4.38
C SER A 338 -1.04 3.35 -4.80
N GLU A 339 -0.18 3.93 -3.97
CA GLU A 339 0.61 5.12 -4.30
C GLU A 339 1.55 4.89 -5.49
N LEU A 340 2.00 3.67 -5.72
CA LEU A 340 2.99 3.33 -6.74
C LEU A 340 2.38 2.90 -8.08
N ARG A 341 1.14 3.30 -8.38
CA ARG A 341 0.56 3.10 -9.69
C ARG A 341 1.31 3.91 -10.74
N TYR A 342 1.74 3.27 -11.83
CA TYR A 342 2.57 3.90 -12.86
C TYR A 342 1.79 4.75 -13.84
N TYR A 343 0.56 4.33 -14.14
CA TYR A 343 -0.31 4.99 -15.11
C TYR A 343 -1.64 5.37 -14.45
N GLY A 344 -2.13 6.55 -14.75
CA GLY A 344 -3.39 7.05 -14.23
C GLY A 344 -3.38 7.42 -12.73
N LYS A 345 -4.56 7.68 -12.21
CA LYS A 345 -4.80 7.91 -10.77
C LYS A 345 -4.99 6.58 -10.04
N PRO A 346 -4.72 6.53 -8.73
CA PRO A 346 -5.18 5.43 -7.91
C PRO A 346 -6.71 5.26 -8.02
N VAL A 347 -7.16 4.02 -8.10
CA VAL A 347 -8.59 3.69 -8.12
C VAL A 347 -9.20 4.02 -6.76
N LEU A 348 -10.48 4.39 -6.73
CA LEU A 348 -11.21 4.58 -5.46
C LEU A 348 -11.09 3.33 -4.59
N SER A 349 -10.90 3.51 -3.29
CA SER A 349 -10.88 2.40 -2.34
C SER A 349 -12.26 1.74 -2.24
N LEU A 350 -12.32 0.48 -1.78
CA LEU A 350 -13.59 -0.15 -1.39
C LEU A 350 -14.28 0.66 -0.30
N GLN A 351 -13.50 1.17 0.67
CA GLN A 351 -14.02 2.01 1.75
C GLN A 351 -14.65 3.31 1.21
N GLY A 352 -14.07 3.90 0.14
CA GLY A 352 -14.65 5.09 -0.51
C GLY A 352 -15.99 4.81 -1.21
N MET A 353 -16.21 3.56 -1.64
CA MET A 353 -17.45 3.09 -2.26
C MET A 353 -18.47 2.56 -1.23
N ASP A 354 -18.02 2.28 0.00
CA ASP A 354 -18.84 1.68 1.05
C ASP A 354 -19.85 2.69 1.62
N LEU A 355 -21.14 2.37 1.49
CA LEU A 355 -22.26 3.15 2.04
C LEU A 355 -22.84 2.53 3.32
N GLN A 356 -22.36 1.34 3.72
CA GLN A 356 -22.89 0.56 4.84
C GLN A 356 -21.94 0.48 6.03
N ASP A 357 -20.79 1.14 5.92
CA ASP A 357 -19.75 1.21 6.96
C ASP A 357 -19.28 -0.19 7.41
N CYS A 358 -19.05 -1.09 6.44
CA CYS A 358 -18.58 -2.46 6.65
C CYS A 358 -17.12 -2.68 6.24
N VAL A 359 -16.44 -1.69 5.65
CA VAL A 359 -15.06 -1.80 5.21
C VAL A 359 -14.10 -1.20 6.24
N ILE A 360 -13.17 -2.02 6.71
CA ILE A 360 -11.99 -1.61 7.48
C ILE A 360 -10.89 -1.28 6.48
N TYR A 361 -10.50 -0.02 6.37
CA TYR A 361 -9.38 0.37 5.50
C TYR A 361 -8.08 0.34 6.29
N MET A 362 -7.08 -0.32 5.75
CA MET A 362 -5.74 -0.43 6.32
C MET A 362 -4.70 0.00 5.30
N GLY A 363 -3.82 0.91 5.70
CA GLY A 363 -2.75 1.39 4.84
C GLY A 363 -1.41 1.53 5.57
N THR A 364 -0.34 1.64 4.81
CA THR A 364 1.03 1.79 5.34
C THR A 364 1.88 2.67 4.44
N PRO A 365 2.75 3.55 4.99
CA PRO A 365 3.69 4.32 4.19
C PRO A 365 4.91 3.51 3.73
N SER A 366 5.01 2.21 4.06
CA SER A 366 6.22 1.39 3.92
C SER A 366 6.74 1.19 2.49
N LYS A 367 5.98 1.65 1.47
CA LYS A 367 6.43 1.70 0.07
C LYS A 367 6.87 3.09 -0.39
N VAL A 368 6.63 4.12 0.44
CA VAL A 368 6.97 5.53 0.17
C VAL A 368 8.00 6.05 1.17
N LEU A 369 7.89 5.64 2.44
CA LEU A 369 8.88 5.85 3.50
C LEU A 369 9.61 4.54 3.82
N PRO A 370 10.83 4.59 4.39
CA PRO A 370 11.56 3.40 4.77
C PRO A 370 10.72 2.48 5.68
N PRO A 371 10.61 1.19 5.36
CA PRO A 371 9.76 0.25 6.13
C PRO A 371 10.19 0.09 7.59
N SER A 372 11.43 0.48 7.92
CA SER A 372 11.97 0.49 9.30
C SER A 372 11.31 1.53 10.21
N ILE A 373 10.62 2.53 9.66
CA ILE A 373 9.86 3.54 10.43
C ILE A 373 8.68 2.90 11.17
N ARG A 374 8.18 1.75 10.68
CA ARG A 374 7.14 0.94 11.32
C ARG A 374 5.85 1.71 11.62
N LEU A 375 5.32 2.41 10.62
CA LEU A 375 4.00 3.05 10.70
C LEU A 375 2.98 2.37 9.79
N SER A 376 1.75 2.30 10.26
CA SER A 376 0.55 1.99 9.49
C SER A 376 -0.65 2.75 10.07
N TYR A 377 -1.76 2.70 9.39
CA TYR A 377 -2.97 3.38 9.84
C TYR A 377 -4.22 2.57 9.45
N LEU A 378 -5.27 2.78 10.23
CA LEU A 378 -6.58 2.15 10.04
C LEU A 378 -7.65 3.24 9.94
N VAL A 379 -8.68 2.97 9.14
CA VAL A 379 -9.96 3.67 9.20
C VAL A 379 -11.01 2.63 9.56
N LEU A 380 -11.58 2.74 10.76
CA LEU A 380 -12.52 1.77 11.27
C LEU A 380 -13.99 2.15 10.94
N PRO A 381 -14.85 1.16 10.63
CA PRO A 381 -16.30 1.31 10.76
C PRO A 381 -16.71 1.87 12.12
N VAL A 382 -17.80 2.63 12.17
CA VAL A 382 -18.25 3.31 13.41
C VAL A 382 -18.40 2.31 14.56
N VAL A 383 -19.02 1.16 14.31
CA VAL A 383 -19.25 0.14 15.34
C VAL A 383 -17.93 -0.39 15.94
N LEU A 384 -16.90 -0.57 15.13
CA LEU A 384 -15.58 -1.02 15.59
C LEU A 384 -14.80 0.12 16.25
N TYR A 385 -14.94 1.34 15.74
CA TYR A 385 -14.32 2.51 16.37
C TYR A 385 -14.90 2.78 17.76
N GLU A 386 -16.21 2.67 17.95
CA GLU A 386 -16.83 2.81 19.27
C GLU A 386 -16.35 1.75 20.28
N ASP A 387 -16.22 0.48 19.84
CA ASP A 387 -15.69 -0.58 20.71
C ASP A 387 -14.22 -0.33 21.05
N PHE A 388 -13.40 0.07 20.06
CA PHE A 388 -12.04 0.51 20.28
C PHE A 388 -11.99 1.69 21.28
N HIS A 389 -12.78 2.73 21.06
CA HIS A 389 -12.77 3.95 21.87
C HIS A 389 -13.09 3.67 23.34
N LYS A 390 -14.08 2.81 23.61
CA LYS A 390 -14.42 2.35 24.98
C LYS A 390 -13.26 1.65 25.68
N ARG A 391 -12.35 1.03 24.92
CA ARG A 391 -11.26 0.19 25.41
C ARG A 391 -9.86 0.65 25.00
N ARG A 392 -9.73 1.85 24.45
CA ARG A 392 -8.48 2.37 23.89
C ARG A 392 -7.27 2.25 24.82
N LYS A 393 -7.49 2.33 26.14
CA LYS A 393 -6.42 2.14 27.14
C LYS A 393 -5.83 0.71 27.14
N ALA A 394 -6.59 -0.30 26.72
CA ALA A 394 -6.11 -1.67 26.66
C ALA A 394 -5.26 -1.94 25.41
N TYR A 395 -5.43 -1.13 24.34
CA TYR A 395 -4.64 -1.29 23.12
C TYR A 395 -3.30 -0.53 23.21
N GLY A 396 -3.27 0.60 23.93
CA GLY A 396 -2.10 1.47 24.01
C GLY A 396 -1.70 2.10 22.68
N GLN A 397 -0.75 3.03 22.69
CA GLN A 397 -0.13 3.54 21.46
C GLN A 397 1.15 2.75 21.19
N SER A 398 1.24 2.14 20.02
CA SER A 398 2.37 1.30 19.62
C SER A 398 3.35 2.01 18.66
N ALA A 399 2.91 3.10 18.01
CA ALA A 399 3.73 3.86 17.06
C ALA A 399 4.46 5.01 17.76
N GLY A 400 5.74 5.22 17.43
CA GLY A 400 6.56 6.28 18.04
C GLY A 400 6.02 7.69 17.70
N VAL A 401 5.97 8.56 18.71
CA VAL A 401 5.51 9.95 18.55
C VAL A 401 6.42 10.72 17.60
N LEU A 402 7.74 10.49 17.67
CA LEU A 402 8.73 11.17 16.85
C LEU A 402 8.49 10.96 15.35
N GLU A 403 8.29 9.72 14.95
CA GLU A 403 8.03 9.33 13.57
C GLU A 403 6.68 9.85 13.07
N GLN A 404 5.68 9.86 13.94
CA GLN A 404 4.35 10.39 13.63
C GLN A 404 4.42 11.91 13.35
N LEU A 405 5.07 12.67 14.21
CA LEU A 405 5.23 14.12 14.05
C LEU A 405 6.06 14.45 12.79
N ALA A 406 7.15 13.72 12.57
CA ALA A 406 7.98 13.90 11.37
C ALA A 406 7.19 13.63 10.08
N TRP A 407 6.36 12.58 10.06
CA TRP A 407 5.54 12.27 8.89
C TRP A 407 4.42 13.28 8.67
N ALA A 408 3.75 13.74 9.72
CA ALA A 408 2.76 14.81 9.62
C ALA A 408 3.35 16.06 8.94
N MET A 409 4.47 16.57 9.46
CA MET A 409 5.18 17.71 8.87
C MET A 409 5.64 17.45 7.43
N TYR A 410 6.08 16.22 7.12
CA TYR A 410 6.47 15.81 5.76
C TYR A 410 5.29 15.86 4.78
N MET A 411 4.09 15.53 5.24
CA MET A 411 2.85 15.64 4.47
C MET A 411 2.44 17.09 4.28
N ASP A 412 2.43 17.88 5.34
CA ASP A 412 2.00 19.29 5.35
C ASP A 412 2.88 20.17 4.45
N GLU A 413 4.19 19.90 4.40
CA GLU A 413 5.12 20.60 3.48
C GLU A 413 5.03 20.09 2.02
N GLY A 414 4.11 19.18 1.72
CA GLY A 414 3.90 18.61 0.38
C GLY A 414 5.00 17.67 -0.10
N GLU A 415 5.94 17.27 0.78
CA GLU A 415 7.05 16.39 0.45
C GLU A 415 6.58 14.95 0.20
N TRP A 416 5.48 14.53 0.84
CA TRP A 416 4.82 13.26 0.60
C TRP A 416 4.44 13.07 -0.88
N HIS A 417 3.75 14.05 -1.47
CA HIS A 417 3.34 13.99 -2.88
C HIS A 417 4.54 14.05 -3.83
N LYS A 418 5.59 14.82 -3.49
CA LYS A 418 6.82 14.89 -4.27
C LYS A 418 7.55 13.54 -4.27
N GLN A 419 7.59 12.88 -3.11
CA GLN A 419 8.21 11.57 -2.94
C GLN A 419 7.46 10.50 -3.75
N ILE A 420 6.14 10.45 -3.69
CA ILE A 420 5.32 9.53 -4.47
C ILE A 420 5.59 9.71 -5.98
N ARG A 421 5.58 10.94 -6.49
CA ARG A 421 5.87 11.21 -7.92
C ARG A 421 7.26 10.76 -8.32
N ARG A 422 8.28 10.98 -7.47
CA ARG A 422 9.64 10.54 -7.69
C ARG A 422 9.74 9.01 -7.74
N LEU A 423 9.11 8.32 -6.78
CA LEU A 423 9.11 6.86 -6.73
C LEU A 423 8.36 6.24 -7.90
N ARG A 424 7.20 6.79 -8.31
CA ARG A 424 6.48 6.31 -9.50
C ARG A 424 7.36 6.33 -10.75
N LYS A 425 8.07 7.44 -10.99
CA LYS A 425 8.99 7.54 -12.13
C LYS A 425 10.13 6.55 -12.01
N HIS A 426 10.79 6.51 -10.85
CA HIS A 426 11.92 5.63 -10.58
C HIS A 426 11.56 4.15 -10.77
N TYR A 427 10.47 3.70 -10.16
CA TYR A 427 10.05 2.31 -10.27
C TYR A 427 9.47 1.95 -11.64
N LEU A 428 8.84 2.88 -12.36
CA LEU A 428 8.44 2.65 -13.75
C LEU A 428 9.67 2.40 -14.66
N GLU A 429 10.72 3.18 -14.53
CA GLU A 429 11.96 3.01 -15.30
C GLU A 429 12.64 1.69 -14.93
N LYS A 430 12.73 1.40 -13.64
CA LYS A 430 13.34 0.18 -13.10
C LYS A 430 12.56 -1.07 -13.47
N SER A 431 11.22 -1.05 -13.45
CA SER A 431 10.38 -2.18 -13.86
C SER A 431 10.56 -2.53 -15.33
N LYS A 432 10.58 -1.52 -16.22
CA LYS A 432 10.83 -1.72 -17.66
C LYS A 432 12.19 -2.35 -17.91
N TYR A 433 13.21 -1.89 -17.22
CA TYR A 433 14.55 -2.47 -17.32
C TYR A 433 14.54 -3.93 -16.82
N PHE A 434 13.95 -4.18 -15.65
CA PHE A 434 13.87 -5.50 -15.06
C PHE A 434 13.12 -6.51 -15.95
N THR A 435 11.94 -6.14 -16.47
CA THR A 435 11.17 -7.04 -17.35
C THR A 435 11.85 -7.24 -18.70
N SER A 436 12.61 -6.27 -19.21
CA SER A 436 13.43 -6.47 -20.40
C SER A 436 14.56 -7.49 -20.17
N LEU A 437 15.19 -7.47 -18.99
CA LEU A 437 16.20 -8.49 -18.60
C LEU A 437 15.57 -9.87 -18.47
N LEU A 438 14.39 -9.99 -17.84
CA LEU A 438 13.69 -11.27 -17.73
C LEU A 438 13.40 -11.86 -19.11
N ARG A 439 12.88 -11.05 -20.07
CA ARG A 439 12.64 -11.50 -21.47
C ARG A 439 13.90 -11.82 -22.23
N HIS A 440 15.03 -11.23 -21.86
CA HIS A 440 16.31 -11.51 -22.51
C HIS A 440 16.95 -12.82 -22.03
N TYR A 441 16.87 -13.13 -20.72
CA TYR A 441 17.57 -14.25 -20.12
C TYR A 441 16.71 -15.51 -19.91
N LEU A 442 15.37 -15.38 -19.86
CA LEU A 442 14.44 -16.52 -19.83
C LEU A 442 14.05 -16.91 -21.26
N ASP A 443 13.77 -18.19 -21.47
CA ASP A 443 13.29 -18.68 -22.78
C ASP A 443 11.82 -18.31 -23.02
N ASP A 444 11.35 -18.46 -24.29
CA ASP A 444 10.01 -18.04 -24.73
C ASP A 444 8.86 -18.84 -24.08
N THR A 445 9.15 -19.84 -23.27
CA THR A 445 8.13 -20.61 -22.53
C THR A 445 7.72 -19.92 -21.22
N TYR A 446 8.45 -18.86 -20.82
CA TYR A 446 8.11 -18.00 -19.69
C TYR A 446 7.33 -16.78 -20.17
N GLU A 447 6.11 -16.62 -19.70
CA GLU A 447 5.33 -15.41 -19.90
C GLU A 447 5.74 -14.36 -18.85
N VAL A 448 6.38 -13.26 -19.27
CA VAL A 448 6.74 -12.14 -18.38
C VAL A 448 5.65 -11.08 -18.42
N ILE A 449 5.08 -10.77 -17.27
CA ILE A 449 3.97 -9.83 -17.08
C ILE A 449 4.52 -8.52 -16.54
N ASP A 450 4.32 -7.44 -17.31
CA ASP A 450 4.70 -6.09 -16.90
C ASP A 450 3.76 -5.57 -15.79
N PRO A 451 4.30 -5.01 -14.70
CA PRO A 451 3.46 -4.46 -13.65
C PRO A 451 2.82 -3.13 -14.06
N GLU A 452 1.56 -2.93 -13.72
CA GLU A 452 0.86 -1.64 -13.84
C GLU A 452 1.20 -0.67 -12.68
N GLY A 453 1.79 -1.20 -11.62
CA GLY A 453 2.19 -0.47 -10.42
C GLY A 453 2.93 -1.38 -9.44
N GLY A 454 3.22 -0.86 -8.25
CA GLY A 454 3.86 -1.62 -7.19
C GLY A 454 5.34 -1.88 -7.43
N VAL A 455 5.83 -2.99 -6.89
CA VAL A 455 7.27 -3.32 -6.88
C VAL A 455 7.57 -4.75 -7.31
N TYR A 456 6.60 -5.44 -7.91
CA TYR A 456 6.71 -6.82 -8.37
C TYR A 456 6.42 -6.94 -9.85
N ALA A 457 7.16 -7.80 -10.55
CA ALA A 457 6.81 -8.29 -11.88
C ALA A 457 6.37 -9.76 -11.79
N GLY A 458 5.42 -10.15 -12.63
CA GLY A 458 4.90 -11.51 -12.68
C GLY A 458 5.61 -12.37 -13.72
N ILE A 459 5.70 -13.67 -13.44
CA ILE A 459 6.11 -14.69 -14.40
C ILE A 459 5.10 -15.82 -14.33
N ARG A 460 4.67 -16.32 -15.50
CA ARG A 460 3.89 -17.55 -15.66
C ARG A 460 4.66 -18.58 -16.46
N LYS A 461 4.55 -19.82 -16.03
CA LYS A 461 5.15 -20.97 -16.73
C LYS A 461 4.23 -22.17 -16.60
N ALA A 462 3.96 -22.87 -17.71
CA ALA A 462 3.29 -24.16 -17.68
C ALA A 462 4.19 -25.20 -16.97
N HIS A 463 3.84 -25.57 -15.76
CA HIS A 463 4.58 -26.54 -14.93
C HIS A 463 3.71 -26.98 -13.76
N ASN A 464 3.88 -28.23 -13.31
CA ASN A 464 3.02 -28.85 -12.29
C ASN A 464 3.51 -28.68 -10.84
N LYS A 465 4.69 -28.07 -10.62
CA LYS A 465 5.29 -27.97 -9.28
C LYS A 465 6.03 -26.65 -9.08
N GLY A 466 5.45 -25.73 -8.35
CA GLY A 466 6.06 -24.47 -7.97
C GLY A 466 7.28 -24.61 -7.05
N ASP A 467 7.28 -25.62 -6.19
CA ASP A 467 8.39 -25.90 -5.26
C ASP A 467 9.74 -26.13 -5.95
N VAL A 468 9.74 -26.62 -7.20
CA VAL A 468 10.98 -26.81 -7.97
C VAL A 468 11.62 -25.46 -8.30
N PHE A 469 10.81 -24.46 -8.68
CA PHE A 469 11.28 -23.10 -8.96
C PHE A 469 11.91 -22.49 -7.73
N ARG A 470 11.21 -22.56 -6.59
CA ARG A 470 11.70 -22.06 -5.31
C ARG A 470 12.99 -22.74 -4.86
N THR A 471 13.01 -24.08 -4.94
CA THR A 471 14.18 -24.85 -4.49
C THR A 471 15.42 -24.55 -5.32
N ARG A 472 15.30 -24.44 -6.66
CA ARG A 472 16.42 -24.11 -7.53
C ARG A 472 16.90 -22.67 -7.32
N ALA A 473 15.98 -21.72 -7.19
CA ALA A 473 16.30 -20.33 -6.91
C ALA A 473 17.07 -20.19 -5.58
N LEU A 474 16.58 -20.82 -4.49
CA LEU A 474 17.23 -20.79 -3.17
C LEU A 474 18.64 -21.41 -3.21
N LYS A 475 18.84 -22.53 -3.93
CA LYS A 475 20.18 -23.13 -4.12
C LYS A 475 21.13 -22.18 -4.84
N ALA A 476 20.63 -21.32 -5.71
CA ALA A 476 21.42 -20.30 -6.42
C ALA A 476 21.56 -18.99 -5.61
N GLY A 477 21.06 -18.93 -4.39
CA GLY A 477 21.11 -17.73 -3.54
C GLY A 477 20.05 -16.69 -3.89
N CYS A 478 18.97 -17.08 -4.61
CA CYS A 478 17.84 -16.21 -4.93
C CYS A 478 16.61 -16.61 -4.11
N ASP A 479 16.03 -15.67 -3.36
CA ASP A 479 14.74 -15.88 -2.70
C ASP A 479 13.62 -15.31 -3.56
N ILE A 480 12.55 -16.08 -3.78
CA ILE A 480 11.43 -15.75 -4.67
C ILE A 480 10.09 -16.03 -4.01
N LYS A 481 9.02 -15.36 -4.47
CA LYS A 481 7.65 -15.64 -4.04
C LYS A 481 6.94 -16.45 -5.12
N VAL A 482 6.72 -17.75 -4.87
CA VAL A 482 5.93 -18.63 -5.73
C VAL A 482 4.49 -18.62 -5.25
N ILE A 483 3.55 -18.52 -6.19
CA ILE A 483 2.12 -18.65 -5.96
C ILE A 483 1.71 -19.97 -6.62
N ASP A 484 1.52 -20.98 -5.78
CA ASP A 484 1.17 -22.32 -6.24
C ASP A 484 -0.34 -22.44 -6.43
N ARG A 485 -0.76 -22.80 -7.65
CA ARG A 485 -2.15 -23.11 -7.99
C ARG A 485 -2.19 -24.56 -8.42
N ASP A 486 -2.30 -25.46 -7.45
CA ASP A 486 -2.18 -26.92 -7.60
C ASP A 486 -3.02 -27.55 -8.72
N GLU A 487 -4.07 -26.88 -9.22
CA GLU A 487 -5.01 -27.46 -10.20
C GLU A 487 -4.87 -26.88 -11.62
N SER A 488 -4.13 -25.78 -11.81
CA SER A 488 -4.08 -25.09 -13.11
C SER A 488 -2.99 -25.60 -14.06
N GLY A 489 -2.01 -26.35 -13.56
CA GLY A 489 -0.81 -26.72 -14.34
C GLY A 489 0.05 -25.50 -14.73
N ILE A 490 -0.13 -24.36 -14.05
CA ILE A 490 0.62 -23.13 -14.27
C ILE A 490 1.25 -22.69 -12.95
N VAL A 491 2.55 -22.47 -12.96
CA VAL A 491 3.28 -21.85 -11.85
C VAL A 491 3.33 -20.35 -12.08
N GLU A 492 2.93 -19.60 -11.06
CA GLU A 492 3.04 -18.14 -11.02
C GLU A 492 4.12 -17.74 -10.02
N VAL A 493 5.01 -16.83 -10.43
CA VAL A 493 6.08 -16.32 -9.59
C VAL A 493 6.03 -14.79 -9.57
N LEU A 494 6.07 -14.20 -8.37
CA LEU A 494 6.23 -12.76 -8.19
C LEU A 494 7.68 -12.44 -7.83
N LEU A 495 8.29 -11.56 -8.59
CA LEU A 495 9.66 -11.11 -8.42
C LEU A 495 9.71 -9.63 -8.11
N SER A 496 10.09 -9.28 -6.88
CA SER A 496 10.34 -7.89 -6.50
C SER A 496 11.68 -7.41 -7.07
N PHE A 497 11.63 -6.27 -7.73
CA PHE A 497 12.82 -5.59 -8.25
C PHE A 497 13.25 -4.41 -7.37
N SER A 498 12.45 -4.01 -6.37
CA SER A 498 12.69 -2.78 -5.60
C SER A 498 13.91 -2.88 -4.69
N GLY A 499 14.08 -3.99 -3.98
CA GLY A 499 15.16 -4.14 -2.99
C GLY A 499 16.55 -4.44 -3.57
N ILE A 500 16.65 -4.72 -4.87
CA ILE A 500 17.94 -5.00 -5.54
C ILE A 500 18.42 -3.71 -6.22
N PRO A 501 19.65 -3.21 -5.95
CA PRO A 501 20.18 -2.03 -6.63
C PRO A 501 20.13 -2.18 -8.16
N THR A 502 19.84 -1.11 -8.88
CA THR A 502 19.68 -1.15 -10.35
C THR A 502 20.91 -1.73 -11.06
N ARG A 503 22.12 -1.42 -10.58
CA ARG A 503 23.39 -1.93 -11.11
C ARG A 503 23.56 -3.45 -10.95
N ASP A 504 22.86 -4.08 -10.00
CA ASP A 504 22.96 -5.50 -9.68
C ASP A 504 21.84 -6.33 -10.30
N LEU A 505 20.80 -5.68 -10.87
CA LEU A 505 19.60 -6.36 -11.41
C LEU A 505 19.95 -7.33 -12.53
N GLU A 506 20.81 -6.95 -13.46
CA GLU A 506 21.18 -7.82 -14.58
C GLU A 506 21.85 -9.11 -14.07
N ARG A 507 22.80 -8.98 -13.14
CA ARG A 507 23.46 -10.14 -12.55
C ARG A 507 22.49 -11.02 -11.76
N ALA A 508 21.56 -10.39 -11.02
CA ALA A 508 20.55 -11.10 -10.26
C ALA A 508 19.62 -11.93 -11.17
N VAL A 509 19.18 -11.35 -12.30
CA VAL A 509 18.35 -12.04 -13.30
C VAL A 509 19.13 -13.17 -13.98
N GLN A 510 20.40 -12.98 -14.32
CA GLN A 510 21.25 -14.04 -14.89
C GLN A 510 21.35 -15.25 -13.96
N VAL A 511 21.61 -15.02 -12.67
CA VAL A 511 21.69 -16.11 -11.67
C VAL A 511 20.37 -16.85 -11.55
N LEU A 512 19.26 -16.14 -11.54
CA LEU A 512 17.92 -16.73 -11.48
C LEU A 512 17.60 -17.54 -12.73
N ALA A 513 17.87 -17.00 -13.92
CA ALA A 513 17.62 -17.66 -15.20
C ALA A 513 18.44 -18.96 -15.35
N GLU A 514 19.73 -18.93 -14.97
CA GLU A 514 20.55 -20.14 -14.98
C GLU A 514 20.02 -21.20 -13.99
N ALA A 515 19.52 -20.79 -12.81
CA ALA A 515 18.91 -21.71 -11.86
C ALA A 515 17.64 -22.39 -12.41
N TRP A 516 16.92 -21.72 -13.31
CA TRP A 516 15.66 -22.22 -13.90
C TRP A 516 15.85 -22.90 -15.26
N LYS A 517 17.06 -22.97 -15.76
CA LYS A 517 17.36 -23.62 -17.04
C LYS A 517 16.88 -25.07 -17.08
N GLY A 518 16.06 -25.37 -18.10
CA GLY A 518 15.50 -26.70 -18.30
C GLY A 518 14.30 -27.04 -17.38
N LEU A 519 13.63 -26.02 -16.79
CA LEU A 519 12.32 -26.16 -16.15
C LEU A 519 11.20 -26.06 -17.17
#